data_4046c269767e30ecf3ef0c4e50de5cec
#
_entry.id   4046c269767e30ecf3ef0c4e50de5cec
#
_cell.length_a   1.000
_cell.length_b   1.000
_cell.length_c   1.000
_cell.angle_alpha   90.00
_cell.angle_beta   90.00
_cell.angle_gamma   90.00
#
_symmetry.space_group_name_H-M   'P 1'
#
loop_
_entity.id
_entity.type
_entity.pdbx_description
1 polymer ?
#
loop_
_entity_poly.entity_id
_entity_poly.type
_entity_poly.pdbx_seq_one_letter_code
_entity_poly.pdbx_strand_id
1 'polypeptide(L)'
;MSTTVRDRSESPSRTGLPRYANGRAAALALRPDTPVYCFRPAQLEADARAFRDAFPGRTAYAVKTNPHPLVLETLAGIGIDAFDVASPEEFRMARAAAPKAELFYMHPVKASTAIREALADYGVRHLAIDHENEAAKILREARAAGVDTSALTLFVRLATRSHAVYELSRKFGAAPGHAVELLQRVHKLGARAGLCFHVGSQVEESDAYALALKTAQWVRARAGVPLAALDIGGGYPARYGVDRRRKGAPTPTPGELLPRILRAVERTGFGDIPLVAEPGRAIVARSLSVIVRVLLRKGQRLYINDGIWASLSDSWTGKLTLPVHLIAEPGRVKPRGDPQRIIPFRIMGATCDSVDILSRPFWLPETVAAGDWIEVGHIGAYSLSLRTDFNGLYPDTFVEVEAPFRV
;
A
#
# COMPACT_ATOMS: atom_id res chain seq x y z
N MET A 1 -14.37 -23.42 44.22
CA MET A 1 -13.30 -23.95 43.40
C MET A 1 -13.77 -23.97 41.95
N SER A 2 -13.45 -22.94 41.19
CA SER A 2 -13.81 -22.82 39.78
C SER A 2 -12.54 -23.04 38.97
N THR A 3 -12.43 -24.20 38.34
CA THR A 3 -11.34 -24.61 37.46
C THR A 3 -11.54 -23.91 36.09
N THR A 4 -10.83 -22.84 35.85
CA THR A 4 -10.68 -22.27 34.51
C THR A 4 -9.89 -23.25 33.64
N VAL A 5 -10.60 -23.85 32.69
CA VAL A 5 -9.99 -24.63 31.59
C VAL A 5 -9.23 -23.64 30.71
N ARG A 6 -7.91 -23.56 30.85
CA ARG A 6 -7.04 -22.96 29.85
C ARG A 6 -6.98 -23.92 28.66
N ASP A 7 -7.55 -23.50 27.54
CA ASP A 7 -7.41 -24.20 26.26
C ASP A 7 -5.93 -24.14 25.82
N ARG A 8 -5.29 -25.30 25.80
CA ARG A 8 -3.87 -25.45 25.47
C ARG A 8 -3.77 -25.78 23.98
N SER A 9 -3.67 -24.75 23.12
CA SER A 9 -3.12 -24.89 21.76
C SER A 9 -2.70 -23.55 21.12
N GLU A 10 -2.24 -22.58 21.90
CA GLU A 10 -1.76 -21.33 21.31
C GLU A 10 -0.22 -21.40 21.18
N SER A 11 0.25 -21.55 19.94
CA SER A 11 1.64 -21.21 19.62
C SER A 11 1.86 -19.74 19.99
N PRO A 12 3.00 -19.35 20.59
CA PRO A 12 3.23 -17.96 20.99
C PRO A 12 3.08 -17.02 19.77
N SER A 13 2.35 -15.93 19.96
CA SER A 13 2.21 -14.86 18.97
C SER A 13 3.60 -14.34 18.58
N ARG A 14 3.90 -14.29 17.29
CA ARG A 14 5.16 -13.72 16.77
C ARG A 14 5.22 -12.22 16.95
N THR A 15 4.06 -11.57 17.11
CA THR A 15 3.90 -10.11 17.17
C THR A 15 3.78 -9.58 18.60
N GLY A 16 3.65 -10.45 19.60
CA GLY A 16 3.35 -10.06 20.99
C GLY A 16 1.90 -9.57 21.21
N LEU A 17 1.06 -9.55 20.16
CA LEU A 17 -0.33 -9.12 20.26
C LEU A 17 -1.23 -10.23 20.81
N PRO A 18 -2.39 -9.88 21.45
CA PRO A 18 -3.45 -10.83 21.73
C PRO A 18 -3.90 -11.53 20.45
N ARG A 19 -4.05 -12.86 20.49
CA ARG A 19 -4.30 -13.69 19.31
C ARG A 19 -5.69 -14.29 19.34
N TYR A 20 -6.36 -14.26 18.19
CA TYR A 20 -7.72 -14.80 18.01
C TYR A 20 -7.82 -15.63 16.73
N ALA A 21 -8.67 -16.62 16.72
CA ALA A 21 -8.89 -17.47 15.56
C ALA A 21 -9.41 -16.68 14.33
N ASN A 22 -10.25 -15.67 14.54
CA ASN A 22 -10.82 -14.82 13.51
C ASN A 22 -11.35 -13.50 14.09
N GLY A 23 -11.71 -12.53 13.23
CA GLY A 23 -12.23 -11.23 13.68
C GLY A 23 -13.53 -11.35 14.50
N ARG A 24 -14.38 -12.32 14.21
CA ARG A 24 -15.57 -12.59 15.04
C ARG A 24 -15.21 -12.98 16.47
N ALA A 25 -14.23 -13.88 16.64
CA ALA A 25 -13.76 -14.29 17.96
C ALA A 25 -13.17 -13.09 18.73
N ALA A 26 -12.38 -12.24 18.06
CA ALA A 26 -11.85 -11.01 18.63
C ALA A 26 -12.95 -10.05 19.07
N ALA A 27 -13.96 -9.78 18.21
CA ALA A 27 -15.07 -8.89 18.53
C ALA A 27 -15.89 -9.39 19.73
N LEU A 28 -16.19 -10.68 19.78
CA LEU A 28 -16.99 -11.27 20.87
C LEU A 28 -16.23 -11.32 22.20
N ALA A 29 -14.92 -11.53 22.16
CA ALA A 29 -14.09 -11.55 23.36
C ALA A 29 -13.84 -10.16 23.93
N LEU A 30 -13.50 -9.19 23.07
CA LEU A 30 -13.14 -7.82 23.47
C LEU A 30 -14.36 -6.94 23.67
N ARG A 31 -15.46 -7.18 22.94
CA ARG A 31 -16.68 -6.32 22.91
C ARG A 31 -16.32 -4.84 22.75
N PRO A 32 -15.53 -4.47 21.72
CA PRO A 32 -14.90 -3.16 21.67
C PRO A 32 -15.92 -2.06 21.33
N ASP A 33 -15.80 -0.91 22.02
CA ASP A 33 -16.49 0.33 21.67
C ASP A 33 -15.65 1.27 20.83
N THR A 34 -14.33 1.00 20.71
CA THR A 34 -13.39 1.67 19.81
C THR A 34 -12.97 0.73 18.69
N PRO A 35 -12.55 1.23 17.51
CA PRO A 35 -12.09 0.37 16.43
C PRO A 35 -10.89 -0.50 16.83
N VAL A 36 -10.87 -1.76 16.34
CA VAL A 36 -9.77 -2.71 16.61
C VAL A 36 -9.25 -3.26 15.28
N TYR A 37 -7.97 -3.09 15.05
CA TYR A 37 -7.27 -3.65 13.89
C TYR A 37 -6.96 -5.14 14.11
N CYS A 38 -7.36 -5.95 13.14
CA CYS A 38 -7.04 -7.37 13.07
C CYS A 38 -5.90 -7.58 12.08
N PHE A 39 -4.69 -7.79 12.58
CA PHE A 39 -3.50 -8.05 11.77
C PHE A 39 -3.35 -9.55 11.47
N ARG A 40 -3.02 -9.87 10.24
CA ARG A 40 -2.84 -11.24 9.72
C ARG A 40 -1.42 -11.41 9.15
N PRO A 41 -0.42 -11.71 9.98
CA PRO A 41 0.97 -11.85 9.52
C PRO A 41 1.12 -12.93 8.45
N ALA A 42 0.46 -14.08 8.61
CA ALA A 42 0.53 -15.16 7.62
C ALA A 42 -0.01 -14.76 6.23
N GLN A 43 -1.05 -13.91 6.19
CA GLN A 43 -1.59 -13.39 4.93
C GLN A 43 -0.60 -12.39 4.29
N LEU A 44 0.02 -11.52 5.09
CA LEU A 44 1.05 -10.60 4.64
C LEU A 44 2.24 -11.35 4.04
N GLU A 45 2.75 -12.34 4.75
CA GLU A 45 3.85 -13.19 4.29
C GLU A 45 3.51 -13.88 2.97
N ALA A 46 2.32 -14.48 2.86
CA ALA A 46 1.90 -15.18 1.66
C ALA A 46 1.83 -14.25 0.44
N ASP A 47 1.24 -13.05 0.59
CA ASP A 47 1.11 -12.09 -0.49
C ASP A 47 2.47 -11.51 -0.92
N ALA A 48 3.35 -11.23 0.04
CA ALA A 48 4.69 -10.72 -0.24
C ALA A 48 5.57 -11.77 -0.94
N ARG A 49 5.54 -13.02 -0.48
CA ARG A 49 6.25 -14.13 -1.15
C ARG A 49 5.73 -14.34 -2.56
N ALA A 50 4.42 -14.39 -2.75
CA ALA A 50 3.81 -14.57 -4.07
C ALA A 50 4.22 -13.48 -5.06
N PHE A 51 4.34 -12.22 -4.62
CA PHE A 51 4.84 -11.13 -5.46
C PHE A 51 6.33 -11.30 -5.76
N ARG A 52 7.16 -11.46 -4.72
CA ARG A 52 8.61 -11.59 -4.84
C ARG A 52 9.01 -12.75 -5.75
N ASP A 53 8.38 -13.91 -5.57
CA ASP A 53 8.72 -15.12 -6.31
C ASP A 53 8.25 -15.05 -7.79
N ALA A 54 7.25 -14.20 -8.10
CA ALA A 54 6.78 -13.96 -9.47
C ALA A 54 7.52 -12.82 -10.19
N PHE A 55 8.26 -11.97 -9.48
CA PHE A 55 8.98 -10.84 -10.05
C PHE A 55 10.50 -11.11 -10.07
N PRO A 56 11.14 -11.17 -11.26
CA PRO A 56 12.55 -11.57 -11.39
C PRO A 56 13.57 -10.48 -10.99
N GLY A 57 13.09 -9.32 -10.54
CA GLY A 57 13.91 -8.18 -10.15
C GLY A 57 13.86 -7.88 -8.65
N ARG A 58 14.30 -6.69 -8.29
CA ARG A 58 14.28 -6.19 -6.91
C ARG A 58 12.87 -5.76 -6.51
N THR A 59 12.31 -6.35 -5.49
CA THR A 59 11.03 -5.94 -4.89
C THR A 59 11.30 -4.92 -3.79
N ALA A 60 11.10 -3.64 -4.06
CA ALA A 60 11.22 -2.55 -3.10
C ALA A 60 9.82 -2.23 -2.52
N TYR A 61 9.53 -2.69 -1.30
CA TYR A 61 8.22 -2.43 -0.69
C TYR A 61 7.99 -0.93 -0.48
N ALA A 62 6.84 -0.42 -0.97
CA ALA A 62 6.47 0.99 -0.83
C ALA A 62 5.98 1.30 0.58
N VAL A 63 6.86 1.84 1.45
CA VAL A 63 6.61 2.09 2.88
C VAL A 63 5.40 2.98 3.11
N LYS A 64 5.20 4.00 2.28
CA LYS A 64 4.02 4.90 2.32
C LYS A 64 2.67 4.17 2.34
N THR A 65 2.63 2.94 1.86
CA THR A 65 1.37 2.17 1.80
C THR A 65 0.93 1.71 3.18
N ASN A 66 1.86 1.21 3.99
CA ASN A 66 1.66 0.87 5.39
C ASN A 66 3.01 0.86 6.12
N PRO A 67 3.35 1.93 6.84
CA PRO A 67 4.64 2.07 7.54
C PRO A 67 4.67 1.41 8.92
N HIS A 68 3.61 0.73 9.34
CA HIS A 68 3.50 0.20 10.70
C HIS A 68 4.61 -0.84 10.98
N PRO A 69 5.27 -0.80 12.16
CA PRO A 69 6.36 -1.72 12.50
C PRO A 69 6.01 -3.19 12.30
N LEU A 70 4.82 -3.63 12.71
CA LEU A 70 4.34 -5.01 12.49
C LEU A 70 4.42 -5.45 11.02
N VAL A 71 4.13 -4.53 10.08
CA VAL A 71 4.20 -4.80 8.64
C VAL A 71 5.66 -4.88 8.18
N LEU A 72 6.46 -3.86 8.52
CA LEU A 72 7.85 -3.78 8.07
C LEU A 72 8.70 -4.92 8.62
N GLU A 73 8.55 -5.25 9.91
CA GLU A 73 9.25 -6.38 10.56
C GLU A 73 8.84 -7.73 9.96
N THR A 74 7.54 -7.93 9.70
CA THR A 74 7.06 -9.16 9.04
C THR A 74 7.66 -9.29 7.64
N LEU A 75 7.67 -8.22 6.84
CA LEU A 75 8.26 -8.22 5.50
C LEU A 75 9.77 -8.47 5.53
N ALA A 76 10.49 -7.82 6.44
CA ALA A 76 11.93 -8.05 6.63
C ALA A 76 12.21 -9.49 7.04
N GLY A 77 11.39 -10.07 7.94
CA GLY A 77 11.51 -11.44 8.41
C GLY A 77 11.36 -12.51 7.34
N ILE A 78 10.71 -12.19 6.22
CA ILE A 78 10.59 -13.10 5.06
C ILE A 78 11.55 -12.78 3.92
N GLY A 79 12.50 -11.86 4.14
CA GLY A 79 13.55 -11.53 3.18
C GLY A 79 13.18 -10.46 2.16
N ILE A 80 12.20 -9.59 2.44
CA ILE A 80 12.08 -8.31 1.74
C ILE A 80 13.19 -7.41 2.29
N ASP A 81 14.18 -7.13 1.46
CA ASP A 81 15.42 -6.45 1.79
C ASP A 81 15.60 -5.11 1.04
N ALA A 82 14.55 -4.63 0.39
CA ALA A 82 14.50 -3.34 -0.29
C ALA A 82 13.21 -2.60 0.01
N PHE A 83 13.29 -1.27 0.20
CA PHE A 83 12.16 -0.42 0.52
C PHE A 83 12.16 0.87 -0.32
N ASP A 84 11.01 1.20 -0.95
CA ASP A 84 10.74 2.53 -1.50
C ASP A 84 10.30 3.46 -0.37
N VAL A 85 11.08 4.51 -0.15
CA VAL A 85 10.93 5.48 0.94
C VAL A 85 10.82 6.90 0.40
N ALA A 86 10.03 7.75 1.07
CA ALA A 86 9.72 9.09 0.58
C ALA A 86 10.09 10.21 1.59
N SER A 87 10.53 9.88 2.79
CA SER A 87 10.83 10.86 3.85
C SER A 87 11.86 10.35 4.85
N PRO A 88 12.51 11.22 5.63
CA PRO A 88 13.39 10.84 6.72
C PRO A 88 12.74 9.91 7.75
N GLU A 89 11.45 10.10 8.03
CA GLU A 89 10.70 9.21 8.92
C GLU A 89 10.63 7.79 8.36
N GLU A 90 10.34 7.64 7.07
CA GLU A 90 10.30 6.31 6.43
C GLU A 90 11.69 5.66 6.37
N PHE A 91 12.80 6.43 6.27
CA PHE A 91 14.16 5.87 6.39
C PHE A 91 14.36 5.24 7.76
N ARG A 92 13.97 5.96 8.84
CA ARG A 92 14.12 5.48 10.22
C ARG A 92 13.29 4.21 10.45
N MET A 93 12.03 4.21 10.01
CA MET A 93 11.14 3.05 10.14
C MET A 93 11.66 1.83 9.38
N ALA A 94 12.05 1.99 8.12
CA ALA A 94 12.60 0.90 7.31
C ALA A 94 13.91 0.37 7.88
N ARG A 95 14.80 1.26 8.35
CA ARG A 95 16.08 0.87 8.93
C ARG A 95 15.94 0.20 10.29
N ALA A 96 14.94 0.60 11.10
CA ALA A 96 14.63 -0.05 12.37
C ALA A 96 14.16 -1.50 12.16
N ALA A 97 13.27 -1.73 11.18
CA ALA A 97 12.75 -3.06 10.87
C ALA A 97 13.78 -3.95 10.12
N ALA A 98 14.60 -3.34 9.26
CA ALA A 98 15.56 -4.03 8.39
C ALA A 98 16.89 -3.26 8.31
N PRO A 99 17.81 -3.45 9.27
CA PRO A 99 19.04 -2.65 9.39
C PRO A 99 19.95 -2.66 8.16
N LYS A 100 19.90 -3.70 7.35
CA LYS A 100 20.75 -3.89 6.15
C LYS A 100 20.00 -3.69 4.84
N ALA A 101 18.72 -3.32 4.88
CA ALA A 101 17.90 -3.18 3.68
C ALA A 101 18.42 -2.08 2.75
N GLU A 102 18.26 -2.27 1.46
CA GLU A 102 18.52 -1.25 0.45
C GLU A 102 17.34 -0.26 0.41
N LEU A 103 17.65 1.04 0.43
CA LEU A 103 16.65 2.08 0.42
C LEU A 103 16.64 2.81 -0.92
N PHE A 104 15.45 2.92 -1.51
CA PHE A 104 15.18 3.63 -2.75
C PHE A 104 14.39 4.91 -2.42
N TYR A 105 15.02 6.09 -2.59
CA TYR A 105 14.36 7.37 -2.35
C TYR A 105 13.67 7.85 -3.61
N MET A 106 12.49 7.27 -3.89
CA MET A 106 11.81 7.43 -5.18
C MET A 106 10.84 8.61 -5.25
N HIS A 107 10.85 9.51 -4.26
CA HIS A 107 10.15 10.81 -4.35
C HIS A 107 10.95 11.77 -5.23
N PRO A 108 10.40 12.33 -6.34
CA PRO A 108 11.17 13.12 -7.31
C PRO A 108 11.68 14.45 -6.78
N VAL A 109 11.03 15.09 -5.81
CA VAL A 109 11.39 16.40 -5.27
C VAL A 109 11.65 16.29 -3.76
N LYS A 110 12.88 16.59 -3.32
CA LYS A 110 13.36 16.33 -1.97
C LYS A 110 13.98 17.59 -1.35
N ALA A 111 13.84 17.75 -0.03
CA ALA A 111 14.58 18.78 0.70
C ALA A 111 16.10 18.46 0.73
N SER A 112 16.95 19.46 0.67
CA SER A 112 18.42 19.28 0.72
C SER A 112 18.86 18.56 2.01
N THR A 113 18.25 18.89 3.15
CA THR A 113 18.53 18.22 4.44
C THR A 113 18.19 16.74 4.40
N ALA A 114 17.01 16.37 3.83
CA ALA A 114 16.61 14.99 3.67
C ALA A 114 17.51 14.20 2.71
N ILE A 115 18.00 14.83 1.64
CA ILE A 115 18.99 14.21 0.74
C ILE A 115 20.29 13.92 1.50
N ARG A 116 20.80 14.89 2.26
CA ARG A 116 22.04 14.73 3.04
C ARG A 116 21.91 13.60 4.05
N GLU A 117 20.83 13.58 4.84
CA GLU A 117 20.51 12.51 5.80
C GLU A 117 20.42 11.14 5.09
N ALA A 118 19.70 11.06 3.98
CA ALA A 118 19.58 9.83 3.20
C ALA A 118 20.93 9.27 2.75
N LEU A 119 21.82 10.13 2.26
CA LEU A 119 23.14 9.75 1.71
C LEU A 119 24.14 9.38 2.81
N ALA A 120 24.25 10.24 3.87
CA ALA A 120 25.24 10.13 4.91
C ALA A 120 24.87 9.11 5.97
N ASP A 121 23.63 9.17 6.50
CA ASP A 121 23.23 8.43 7.68
C ASP A 121 22.57 7.09 7.33
N TYR A 122 21.84 7.04 6.20
CA TYR A 122 21.12 5.84 5.77
C TYR A 122 21.74 5.12 4.58
N GLY A 123 22.79 5.65 3.99
CA GLY A 123 23.50 5.01 2.89
C GLY A 123 22.67 4.85 1.61
N VAL A 124 21.67 5.71 1.40
CA VAL A 124 20.84 5.68 0.18
C VAL A 124 21.70 5.95 -1.04
N ARG A 125 21.52 5.15 -2.10
CA ARG A 125 22.25 5.28 -3.37
C ARG A 125 21.34 5.34 -4.59
N HIS A 126 20.03 5.17 -4.40
CA HIS A 126 19.00 5.13 -5.42
C HIS A 126 18.01 6.28 -5.18
N LEU A 127 17.98 7.26 -6.10
CA LEU A 127 17.13 8.44 -5.94
C LEU A 127 16.43 8.79 -7.26
N ALA A 128 15.12 9.07 -7.19
CA ALA A 128 14.38 9.53 -8.36
C ALA A 128 14.51 11.03 -8.56
N ILE A 129 14.48 11.43 -9.85
CA ILE A 129 14.47 12.83 -10.31
C ILE A 129 13.50 12.96 -11.50
N ASP A 130 12.99 14.17 -11.74
CA ASP A 130 12.25 14.52 -12.95
C ASP A 130 12.63 15.90 -13.50
N HIS A 131 13.68 16.51 -12.94
CA HIS A 131 14.19 17.82 -13.32
C HIS A 131 15.71 17.94 -13.06
N GLU A 132 16.41 18.72 -13.88
CA GLU A 132 17.87 18.90 -13.79
C GLU A 132 18.33 19.59 -12.48
N ASN A 133 17.50 20.48 -11.93
CA ASN A 133 17.81 21.13 -10.66
C ASN A 133 17.80 20.15 -9.49
N GLU A 134 16.98 19.11 -9.56
CA GLU A 134 16.98 18.05 -8.56
C GLU A 134 18.26 17.21 -8.66
N ALA A 135 18.68 16.83 -9.87
CA ALA A 135 19.94 16.15 -10.08
C ALA A 135 21.11 16.96 -9.54
N ALA A 136 21.18 18.26 -9.88
CA ALA A 136 22.24 19.16 -9.40
C ALA A 136 22.24 19.27 -7.87
N LYS A 137 21.07 19.35 -7.26
CA LYS A 137 20.90 19.38 -5.79
C LYS A 137 21.42 18.11 -5.14
N ILE A 138 21.03 16.93 -5.63
CA ILE A 138 21.49 15.64 -5.11
C ILE A 138 23.00 15.53 -5.19
N LEU A 139 23.59 15.85 -6.33
CA LEU A 139 25.06 15.75 -6.52
C LEU A 139 25.83 16.76 -5.66
N ARG A 140 25.28 17.94 -5.40
CA ARG A 140 25.86 18.91 -4.47
C ARG A 140 25.85 18.35 -3.04
N GLU A 141 24.72 17.83 -2.57
CA GLU A 141 24.60 17.26 -1.21
C GLU A 141 25.48 16.00 -1.07
N ALA A 142 25.60 15.17 -2.12
CA ALA A 142 26.48 14.00 -2.13
C ALA A 142 27.95 14.42 -1.93
N ARG A 143 28.43 15.41 -2.68
CA ARG A 143 29.80 15.93 -2.54
C ARG A 143 30.04 16.52 -1.14
N ALA A 144 29.07 17.26 -0.62
CA ALA A 144 29.14 17.83 0.73
C ALA A 144 29.18 16.75 1.83
N ALA A 145 28.55 15.60 1.59
CA ALA A 145 28.56 14.42 2.48
C ALA A 145 29.76 13.49 2.22
N GLY A 146 30.68 13.80 1.31
CA GLY A 146 31.80 12.93 0.97
C GLY A 146 31.41 11.64 0.25
N VAL A 147 30.22 11.60 -0.36
CA VAL A 147 29.71 10.44 -1.09
C VAL A 147 30.14 10.51 -2.55
N ASP A 148 30.77 9.43 -3.05
CA ASP A 148 31.13 9.32 -4.46
C ASP A 148 29.87 9.33 -5.34
N THR A 149 29.79 10.31 -6.23
CA THR A 149 28.65 10.46 -7.15
C THR A 149 28.52 9.30 -8.13
N SER A 150 29.61 8.61 -8.45
CA SER A 150 29.59 7.41 -9.32
C SER A 150 28.89 6.21 -8.67
N ALA A 151 28.77 6.21 -7.35
CA ALA A 151 28.02 5.20 -6.61
C ALA A 151 26.50 5.43 -6.64
N LEU A 152 26.04 6.63 -7.04
CA LEU A 152 24.65 6.98 -7.09
C LEU A 152 23.97 6.50 -8.37
N THR A 153 22.77 5.96 -8.26
CA THR A 153 21.85 5.75 -9.38
C THR A 153 20.74 6.80 -9.31
N LEU A 154 20.70 7.68 -10.30
CA LEU A 154 19.62 8.65 -10.43
C LEU A 154 18.59 8.14 -11.44
N PHE A 155 17.41 7.81 -10.93
CA PHE A 155 16.30 7.32 -11.73
C PHE A 155 15.52 8.50 -12.31
N VAL A 156 15.57 8.67 -13.61
CA VAL A 156 14.75 9.67 -14.32
C VAL A 156 13.32 9.14 -14.38
N ARG A 157 12.39 9.82 -13.70
CA ARG A 157 11.00 9.45 -13.67
C ARG A 157 10.26 9.97 -14.89
N LEU A 158 9.64 9.06 -15.65
CA LEU A 158 8.80 9.39 -16.80
C LEU A 158 7.39 9.80 -16.38
N ALA A 159 6.84 10.81 -17.01
CA ALA A 159 5.41 11.06 -17.01
C ALA A 159 4.70 9.96 -17.79
N THR A 160 3.71 9.33 -17.16
CA THR A 160 2.89 8.28 -17.78
C THR A 160 1.46 8.74 -17.95
N ARG A 161 0.77 8.27 -18.99
CA ARG A 161 -0.67 8.44 -19.17
C ARG A 161 -1.34 7.11 -18.81
N SER A 162 -2.24 7.12 -17.86
CA SER A 162 -3.01 5.93 -17.49
C SER A 162 -4.44 6.30 -17.08
N HIS A 163 -5.37 5.37 -17.24
CA HIS A 163 -6.73 5.45 -16.72
C HIS A 163 -6.86 4.80 -15.34
N ALA A 164 -5.82 4.93 -14.52
CA ALA A 164 -5.81 4.39 -13.16
C ALA A 164 -6.82 5.11 -12.25
N VAL A 165 -7.26 4.44 -11.18
CA VAL A 165 -8.11 5.04 -10.13
C VAL A 165 -7.46 6.31 -9.54
N TYR A 166 -6.13 6.30 -9.44
CA TYR A 166 -5.31 7.45 -9.05
C TYR A 166 -4.31 7.79 -10.18
N GLU A 167 -4.51 8.92 -10.85
CA GLU A 167 -3.60 9.44 -11.84
C GLU A 167 -2.44 10.20 -11.16
N LEU A 168 -1.25 9.61 -11.12
CA LEU A 168 -0.09 10.17 -10.39
C LEU A 168 0.81 11.07 -11.25
N SER A 169 0.61 11.10 -12.57
CA SER A 169 1.46 11.87 -13.50
C SER A 169 1.06 13.35 -13.65
N ARG A 170 0.03 13.80 -12.93
CA ARG A 170 -0.32 15.23 -12.89
C ARG A 170 0.69 16.08 -12.12
N LYS A 171 1.45 15.47 -11.22
CA LYS A 171 2.36 16.16 -10.30
C LYS A 171 3.83 15.90 -10.63
N PHE A 172 4.17 14.70 -11.08
CA PHE A 172 5.54 14.25 -11.25
C PHE A 172 5.77 13.56 -12.59
N GLY A 173 7.04 13.57 -13.01
CA GLY A 173 7.54 12.90 -14.19
C GLY A 173 7.94 13.86 -15.31
N ALA A 174 9.09 13.59 -15.92
CA ALA A 174 9.59 14.31 -17.07
C ALA A 174 8.86 13.88 -18.36
N ALA A 175 8.59 14.83 -19.24
CA ALA A 175 8.16 14.53 -20.61
C ALA A 175 9.25 13.73 -21.34
N PRO A 176 8.90 12.87 -22.31
CA PRO A 176 9.86 11.96 -22.94
C PRO A 176 11.12 12.65 -23.49
N GLY A 177 10.96 13.80 -24.17
CA GLY A 177 12.11 14.56 -24.69
C GLY A 177 13.02 15.07 -23.58
N HIS A 178 12.44 15.64 -22.53
CA HIS A 178 13.21 16.10 -21.36
C HIS A 178 13.88 14.93 -20.61
N ALA A 179 13.23 13.76 -20.54
CA ALA A 179 13.85 12.58 -19.94
C ALA A 179 15.10 12.11 -20.69
N VAL A 180 15.16 12.25 -22.02
CA VAL A 180 16.36 12.00 -22.82
C VAL A 180 17.50 12.91 -22.37
N GLU A 181 17.25 14.20 -22.28
CA GLU A 181 18.26 15.21 -21.84
C GLU A 181 18.73 14.95 -20.40
N LEU A 182 17.80 14.58 -19.50
CA LEU A 182 18.12 14.25 -18.12
C LEU A 182 19.02 13.02 -18.01
N LEU A 183 18.73 11.93 -18.74
CA LEU A 183 19.59 10.73 -18.76
C LEU A 183 21.00 11.04 -19.24
N GLN A 184 21.13 11.81 -20.34
CA GLN A 184 22.42 12.25 -20.86
C GLN A 184 23.18 13.12 -19.85
N ARG A 185 22.48 14.02 -19.18
CA ARG A 185 23.05 14.89 -18.15
C ARG A 185 23.50 14.10 -16.93
N VAL A 186 22.69 13.15 -16.41
CA VAL A 186 23.08 12.27 -15.30
C VAL A 186 24.36 11.52 -15.63
N HIS A 187 24.44 10.92 -16.81
CA HIS A 187 25.62 10.20 -17.27
C HIS A 187 26.84 11.12 -17.38
N LYS A 188 26.68 12.31 -17.99
CA LYS A 188 27.76 13.29 -18.11
C LYS A 188 28.28 13.79 -16.75
N LEU A 189 27.46 13.84 -15.74
CA LEU A 189 27.81 14.24 -14.38
C LEU A 189 28.47 13.10 -13.57
N GLY A 190 28.65 11.91 -14.15
CA GLY A 190 29.35 10.78 -13.56
C GLY A 190 28.50 9.92 -12.63
N ALA A 191 27.18 10.14 -12.56
CA ALA A 191 26.26 9.27 -11.84
C ALA A 191 25.72 8.17 -12.77
N ARG A 192 25.28 7.05 -12.20
CA ARG A 192 24.62 5.98 -12.95
C ARG A 192 23.20 6.40 -13.33
N ALA A 193 22.84 6.26 -14.59
CA ALA A 193 21.53 6.61 -15.09
C ALA A 193 20.56 5.42 -14.91
N GLY A 194 19.46 5.63 -14.19
CA GLY A 194 18.31 4.74 -14.12
C GLY A 194 17.10 5.37 -14.79
N LEU A 195 16.10 4.57 -15.11
CA LEU A 195 14.82 5.02 -15.63
C LEU A 195 13.71 4.47 -14.75
N CYS A 196 12.71 5.28 -14.45
CA CYS A 196 11.56 4.80 -13.69
C CYS A 196 10.25 5.40 -14.17
N PHE A 197 9.16 4.74 -13.86
CA PHE A 197 7.81 5.24 -14.07
C PHE A 197 6.84 4.65 -13.04
N HIS A 198 5.68 5.29 -12.88
CA HIS A 198 4.60 4.76 -12.04
C HIS A 198 3.26 4.95 -12.74
N VAL A 199 2.56 3.87 -13.02
CA VAL A 199 1.34 3.86 -13.84
C VAL A 199 0.05 4.24 -13.11
N GLY A 200 0.11 4.56 -11.83
CA GLY A 200 -1.05 4.86 -10.98
C GLY A 200 -1.25 3.81 -9.89
N SER A 201 -2.40 3.78 -9.23
CA SER A 201 -2.72 2.80 -8.20
C SER A 201 -3.97 2.00 -8.58
N GLN A 202 -4.03 0.73 -8.16
CA GLN A 202 -5.13 -0.19 -8.48
C GLN A 202 -5.30 -0.36 -10.00
N VAL A 203 -4.19 -0.64 -10.71
CA VAL A 203 -4.15 -0.81 -12.15
C VAL A 203 -4.46 -2.27 -12.50
N GLU A 204 -5.59 -2.50 -13.14
CA GLU A 204 -6.10 -3.86 -13.44
C GLU A 204 -5.64 -4.37 -14.82
N GLU A 205 -5.14 -3.49 -15.69
CA GLU A 205 -4.75 -3.82 -17.05
C GLU A 205 -3.24 -3.66 -17.28
N SER A 206 -2.62 -4.64 -17.95
CA SER A 206 -1.19 -4.59 -18.27
C SER A 206 -0.83 -3.54 -19.32
N ASP A 207 -1.82 -3.00 -20.04
CA ASP A 207 -1.60 -2.05 -21.14
C ASP A 207 -1.02 -0.72 -20.68
N ALA A 208 -1.35 -0.28 -19.45
CA ALA A 208 -0.74 0.90 -18.85
C ALA A 208 0.79 0.73 -18.70
N TYR A 209 1.25 -0.43 -18.24
CA TYR A 209 2.68 -0.76 -18.16
C TYR A 209 3.30 -0.90 -19.56
N ALA A 210 2.61 -1.56 -20.50
CA ALA A 210 3.11 -1.70 -21.85
C ALA A 210 3.30 -0.36 -22.57
N LEU A 211 2.40 0.61 -22.34
CA LEU A 211 2.52 1.97 -22.87
C LEU A 211 3.71 2.71 -22.26
N ALA A 212 3.86 2.62 -20.92
CA ALA A 212 4.99 3.23 -20.22
C ALA A 212 6.34 2.63 -20.69
N LEU A 213 6.41 1.31 -20.87
CA LEU A 213 7.59 0.61 -21.38
C LEU A 213 7.94 1.03 -22.81
N LYS A 214 6.95 1.22 -23.71
CA LYS A 214 7.21 1.77 -25.07
C LYS A 214 7.78 3.18 -25.00
N THR A 215 7.29 4.02 -24.09
CA THR A 215 7.84 5.35 -23.85
C THR A 215 9.27 5.27 -23.33
N ALA A 216 9.53 4.38 -22.36
CA ALA A 216 10.86 4.13 -21.81
C ALA A 216 11.84 3.64 -22.89
N GLN A 217 11.41 2.74 -23.78
CA GLN A 217 12.19 2.27 -24.92
C GLN A 217 12.59 3.43 -25.85
N TRP A 218 11.64 4.28 -26.21
CA TRP A 218 11.87 5.46 -27.03
C TRP A 218 12.90 6.41 -26.40
N VAL A 219 12.77 6.66 -25.08
CA VAL A 219 13.69 7.51 -24.33
C VAL A 219 15.09 6.89 -24.28
N ARG A 220 15.22 5.61 -23.93
CA ARG A 220 16.48 4.88 -23.88
C ARG A 220 17.24 4.94 -25.22
N ALA A 221 16.54 4.65 -26.32
CA ALA A 221 17.12 4.64 -27.65
C ALA A 221 17.70 6.01 -28.06
N ARG A 222 17.03 7.11 -27.66
CA ARG A 222 17.48 8.46 -27.98
C ARG A 222 18.54 9.01 -27.01
N ALA A 223 18.49 8.61 -25.78
CA ALA A 223 19.49 9.01 -24.80
C ALA A 223 20.88 8.44 -25.12
N GLY A 224 20.93 7.20 -25.64
CA GLY A 224 22.17 6.55 -26.02
C GLY A 224 23.14 6.30 -24.89
N VAL A 225 22.67 6.28 -23.64
CA VAL A 225 23.48 6.06 -22.44
C VAL A 225 23.14 4.69 -21.79
N PRO A 226 24.13 4.05 -21.13
CA PRO A 226 23.88 2.83 -20.37
C PRO A 226 22.87 3.07 -19.25
N LEU A 227 21.92 2.17 -19.08
CA LEU A 227 21.01 2.18 -17.95
C LEU A 227 21.47 1.18 -16.88
N ALA A 228 21.59 1.65 -15.64
CA ALA A 228 21.93 0.82 -14.48
C ALA A 228 20.75 -0.03 -14.01
N ALA A 229 19.53 0.48 -14.15
CA ALA A 229 18.30 -0.23 -13.80
C ALA A 229 17.07 0.42 -14.46
N LEU A 230 16.00 -0.37 -14.56
CA LEU A 230 14.65 0.09 -14.88
C LEU A 230 13.73 -0.22 -13.71
N ASP A 231 13.14 0.82 -13.11
CA ASP A 231 12.10 0.68 -12.12
C ASP A 231 10.72 0.85 -12.79
N ILE A 232 9.94 -0.23 -12.77
CA ILE A 232 8.60 -0.26 -13.36
C ILE A 232 7.51 0.21 -12.38
N GLY A 233 7.93 0.69 -11.21
CA GLY A 233 7.07 1.30 -10.21
C GLY A 233 6.11 0.36 -9.51
N GLY A 234 5.10 0.99 -8.93
CA GLY A 234 3.98 0.31 -8.26
C GLY A 234 2.72 0.26 -9.13
N GLY A 235 1.58 0.19 -8.44
CA GLY A 235 0.26 0.18 -9.09
C GLY A 235 -0.44 -1.16 -9.09
N TYR A 236 0.22 -2.22 -8.68
CA TYR A 236 -0.32 -3.59 -8.64
C TYR A 236 -1.59 -3.65 -7.78
N PRO A 237 -2.68 -4.22 -8.32
CA PRO A 237 -3.97 -4.15 -7.67
C PRO A 237 -4.12 -5.19 -6.55
N ALA A 238 -5.04 -4.91 -5.62
CA ALA A 238 -5.58 -5.87 -4.69
C ALA A 238 -7.06 -6.13 -5.00
N ARG A 239 -7.53 -7.36 -4.74
CA ARG A 239 -8.95 -7.69 -4.83
C ARG A 239 -9.68 -7.14 -3.62
N TYR A 240 -10.69 -6.31 -3.88
CA TYR A 240 -11.64 -5.81 -2.88
C TYR A 240 -13.00 -6.50 -3.03
N GLY A 241 -13.99 -6.06 -2.27
CA GLY A 241 -15.35 -6.54 -2.41
C GLY A 241 -15.95 -6.26 -3.79
N VAL A 242 -16.89 -7.09 -4.20
CA VAL A 242 -17.60 -6.89 -5.45
C VAL A 242 -18.69 -5.84 -5.22
N ASP A 243 -18.65 -4.74 -5.98
CA ASP A 243 -19.82 -3.89 -6.12
C ASP A 243 -20.86 -4.66 -6.92
N ARG A 244 -21.91 -5.15 -6.25
CA ARG A 244 -22.98 -5.94 -6.86
C ARG A 244 -23.73 -5.23 -7.99
N ARG A 245 -23.47 -3.92 -8.16
CA ARG A 245 -24.00 -3.10 -9.27
C ARG A 245 -23.07 -3.08 -10.47
N ARG A 246 -21.83 -3.57 -10.34
CA ARG A 246 -20.80 -3.52 -11.38
C ARG A 246 -20.70 -4.87 -12.08
N LYS A 247 -20.97 -4.89 -13.38
CA LYS A 247 -20.64 -6.03 -14.25
C LYS A 247 -19.19 -5.84 -14.72
N GLY A 248 -18.30 -6.78 -14.48
CA GLY A 248 -16.91 -6.74 -14.93
C GLY A 248 -16.15 -8.00 -14.54
N ALA A 249 -15.01 -8.21 -15.17
CA ALA A 249 -14.09 -9.26 -14.76
C ALA A 249 -13.55 -8.99 -13.34
N PRO A 250 -13.21 -10.03 -12.57
CA PRO A 250 -12.58 -9.83 -11.26
C PRO A 250 -11.22 -9.17 -11.43
N THR A 251 -10.85 -8.31 -10.49
CA THR A 251 -9.51 -7.68 -10.42
C THR A 251 -8.43 -8.76 -10.47
N PRO A 252 -7.43 -8.66 -11.37
CA PRO A 252 -6.37 -9.66 -11.48
C PRO A 252 -5.50 -9.67 -10.22
N THR A 253 -4.94 -10.82 -9.90
CA THR A 253 -3.88 -10.94 -8.90
C THR A 253 -2.53 -10.51 -9.51
N PRO A 254 -1.52 -10.18 -8.68
CA PRO A 254 -0.15 -9.97 -9.19
C PRO A 254 0.36 -11.14 -10.03
N GLY A 255 0.08 -12.38 -9.64
CA GLY A 255 0.47 -13.58 -10.39
C GLY A 255 -0.17 -13.70 -11.79
N GLU A 256 -1.34 -13.10 -12.00
CA GLU A 256 -2.00 -13.03 -13.31
C GLU A 256 -1.51 -11.84 -14.15
N LEU A 257 -1.12 -10.73 -13.49
CA LEU A 257 -0.73 -9.48 -14.15
C LEU A 257 0.77 -9.46 -14.51
N LEU A 258 1.64 -9.86 -13.58
CA LEU A 258 3.10 -9.82 -13.75
C LEU A 258 3.61 -10.53 -15.00
N PRO A 259 3.15 -11.76 -15.36
CA PRO A 259 3.61 -12.41 -16.58
C PRO A 259 3.31 -11.61 -17.85
N ARG A 260 2.23 -10.82 -17.87
CA ARG A 260 1.89 -9.95 -19.01
C ARG A 260 2.81 -8.73 -19.07
N ILE A 261 3.11 -8.14 -17.90
CA ILE A 261 4.04 -7.01 -17.79
C ILE A 261 5.44 -7.44 -18.19
N LEU A 262 5.94 -8.57 -17.70
CA LEU A 262 7.28 -9.09 -18.01
C LEU A 262 7.46 -9.39 -19.49
N ARG A 263 6.44 -9.94 -20.15
CA ARG A 263 6.47 -10.08 -21.62
C ARG A 263 6.58 -8.73 -22.35
N ALA A 264 6.02 -7.66 -21.79
CA ALA A 264 6.17 -6.32 -22.35
C ALA A 264 7.58 -5.76 -22.09
N VAL A 265 8.19 -6.03 -20.94
CA VAL A 265 9.59 -5.70 -20.63
C VAL A 265 10.53 -6.32 -21.65
N GLU A 266 10.40 -7.61 -21.92
CA GLU A 266 11.21 -8.32 -22.92
C GLU A 266 11.03 -7.74 -24.34
N ARG A 267 9.76 -7.57 -24.78
CA ARG A 267 9.45 -7.03 -26.11
C ARG A 267 9.96 -5.60 -26.34
N THR A 268 10.16 -4.83 -25.28
CA THR A 268 10.71 -3.47 -25.35
C THR A 268 12.21 -3.41 -25.14
N GLY A 269 12.88 -4.57 -25.07
CA GLY A 269 14.34 -4.67 -25.01
C GLY A 269 14.94 -4.36 -23.64
N PHE A 270 14.17 -4.53 -22.54
CA PHE A 270 14.65 -4.34 -21.18
C PHE A 270 14.95 -5.65 -20.43
N GLY A 271 14.91 -6.79 -21.12
CA GLY A 271 15.12 -8.11 -20.48
C GLY A 271 16.47 -8.26 -19.78
N ASP A 272 17.53 -7.62 -20.30
CA ASP A 272 18.88 -7.67 -19.73
C ASP A 272 19.18 -6.54 -18.74
N ILE A 273 18.22 -5.63 -18.48
CA ILE A 273 18.39 -4.51 -17.56
C ILE A 273 17.89 -4.93 -16.17
N PRO A 274 18.66 -4.69 -15.09
CA PRO A 274 18.20 -4.92 -13.73
C PRO A 274 16.84 -4.24 -13.48
N LEU A 275 15.84 -5.01 -13.04
CA LEU A 275 14.48 -4.54 -12.79
C LEU A 275 14.26 -4.24 -11.33
N VAL A 276 13.47 -3.20 -11.07
CA VAL A 276 12.93 -2.85 -9.76
C VAL A 276 11.41 -2.72 -9.88
N ALA A 277 10.67 -3.07 -8.83
CA ALA A 277 9.26 -2.81 -8.69
C ALA A 277 8.95 -2.30 -7.28
N GLU A 278 7.95 -1.41 -7.17
CA GLU A 278 7.54 -0.76 -5.93
C GLU A 278 6.13 -1.23 -5.48
N PRO A 279 5.93 -2.53 -5.19
CA PRO A 279 4.62 -3.00 -4.73
C PRO A 279 4.32 -2.46 -3.34
N GLY A 280 3.08 -2.03 -3.15
CA GLY A 280 2.55 -1.66 -1.85
C GLY A 280 1.22 -2.38 -1.61
N ARG A 281 0.14 -1.83 -2.18
CA ARG A 281 -1.24 -2.33 -2.04
C ARG A 281 -1.39 -3.85 -2.24
N ALA A 282 -0.83 -4.39 -3.30
CA ALA A 282 -0.92 -5.81 -3.62
C ALA A 282 -0.36 -6.74 -2.53
N ILE A 283 0.60 -6.24 -1.76
CA ILE A 283 1.23 -6.98 -0.66
C ILE A 283 0.43 -6.85 0.64
N VAL A 284 -0.03 -5.63 0.99
CA VAL A 284 -0.53 -5.38 2.35
C VAL A 284 -2.04 -5.32 2.49
N ALA A 285 -2.80 -5.12 1.39
CA ALA A 285 -4.24 -4.86 1.50
C ALA A 285 -4.98 -5.93 2.33
N ARG A 286 -4.69 -7.21 2.10
CA ARG A 286 -5.37 -8.34 2.76
C ARG A 286 -4.87 -8.64 4.17
N SER A 287 -3.75 -8.05 4.58
CA SER A 287 -3.14 -8.31 5.88
C SER A 287 -3.86 -7.65 7.06
N LEU A 288 -4.78 -6.73 6.80
CA LEU A 288 -5.44 -5.96 7.85
C LEU A 288 -6.94 -5.84 7.59
N SER A 289 -7.73 -5.99 8.65
CA SER A 289 -9.12 -5.56 8.75
C SER A 289 -9.31 -4.69 9.98
N VAL A 290 -10.43 -3.98 10.08
CA VAL A 290 -10.82 -3.25 11.28
C VAL A 290 -12.21 -3.69 11.72
N ILE A 291 -12.38 -3.92 13.01
CA ILE A 291 -13.67 -4.13 13.64
C ILE A 291 -14.19 -2.76 14.08
N VAL A 292 -15.35 -2.37 13.55
CA VAL A 292 -16.03 -1.12 13.90
C VAL A 292 -17.37 -1.39 14.53
N ARG A 293 -17.82 -0.52 15.44
CA ARG A 293 -19.13 -0.62 16.09
C ARG A 293 -20.18 0.18 15.34
N VAL A 294 -21.37 -0.38 15.17
CA VAL A 294 -22.53 0.36 14.70
C VAL A 294 -23.13 1.12 15.90
N LEU A 295 -22.94 2.42 15.91
CA LEU A 295 -23.42 3.30 16.99
C LEU A 295 -24.92 3.59 16.85
N LEU A 296 -25.38 3.76 15.58
CA LEU A 296 -26.77 4.10 15.30
C LEU A 296 -27.17 3.63 13.90
N ARG A 297 -28.41 3.18 13.75
CA ARG A 297 -29.06 2.94 12.45
C ARG A 297 -30.23 3.89 12.23
N LYS A 298 -30.24 4.61 11.11
CA LYS A 298 -31.37 5.43 10.63
C LYS A 298 -31.77 4.95 9.24
N GLY A 299 -32.76 4.05 9.16
CA GLY A 299 -33.14 3.42 7.90
C GLY A 299 -31.98 2.63 7.27
N GLN A 300 -31.51 3.05 6.09
CA GLN A 300 -30.35 2.48 5.41
C GLN A 300 -29.05 3.27 5.65
N ARG A 301 -28.96 4.04 6.74
CA ARG A 301 -27.75 4.73 7.15
C ARG A 301 -27.23 4.12 8.44
N LEU A 302 -25.93 3.75 8.45
CA LEU A 302 -25.23 3.27 9.63
C LEU A 302 -24.22 4.31 10.05
N TYR A 303 -24.25 4.71 11.31
CA TYR A 303 -23.25 5.55 11.95
C TYR A 303 -22.29 4.63 12.69
N ILE A 304 -21.02 4.66 12.33
CA ILE A 304 -19.99 3.80 12.90
C ILE A 304 -18.93 4.63 13.66
N ASN A 305 -18.14 3.97 14.48
CA ASN A 305 -17.08 4.61 15.29
C ASN A 305 -15.74 4.77 14.54
N ASP A 306 -15.74 4.68 13.22
CA ASP A 306 -14.57 4.93 12.34
C ASP A 306 -15.04 5.71 11.11
N GLY A 307 -14.13 6.17 10.25
CA GLY A 307 -14.53 6.95 9.07
C GLY A 307 -13.39 7.25 8.12
N ILE A 308 -13.64 8.22 7.22
CA ILE A 308 -12.67 8.62 6.20
C ILE A 308 -11.47 9.37 6.76
N TRP A 309 -11.57 9.95 7.94
CA TRP A 309 -10.45 10.63 8.62
C TRP A 309 -9.59 9.66 9.44
N ALA A 310 -10.00 8.39 9.52
CA ALA A 310 -9.28 7.34 10.21
C ALA A 310 -8.98 6.16 9.28
N SER A 311 -9.46 4.95 9.59
CA SER A 311 -9.08 3.70 8.88
C SER A 311 -9.58 3.61 7.43
N LEU A 312 -10.59 4.38 7.05
CA LEU A 312 -11.32 4.21 5.78
C LEU A 312 -11.01 5.28 4.72
N SER A 313 -9.94 6.08 4.90
CA SER A 313 -9.50 7.15 3.99
C SER A 313 -9.33 6.68 2.54
N ASP A 314 -8.64 5.56 2.33
CA ASP A 314 -8.38 5.04 0.98
C ASP A 314 -9.66 4.60 0.25
N SER A 315 -10.66 4.10 0.99
CA SER A 315 -11.94 3.72 0.39
C SER A 315 -12.71 4.92 -0.15
N TRP A 316 -12.57 6.07 0.48
CA TRP A 316 -13.19 7.31 0.06
C TRP A 316 -12.50 7.90 -1.16
N THR A 317 -11.18 8.06 -1.13
CA THR A 317 -10.39 8.61 -2.22
C THR A 317 -10.36 7.70 -3.45
N GLY A 318 -10.21 6.37 -3.25
CA GLY A 318 -10.17 5.35 -4.29
C GLY A 318 -11.54 4.83 -4.72
N LYS A 319 -12.62 5.27 -4.08
CA LYS A 319 -13.98 4.77 -4.33
C LYS A 319 -14.05 3.24 -4.29
N LEU A 320 -13.31 2.63 -3.34
CA LEU A 320 -13.22 1.19 -3.20
C LEU A 320 -14.47 0.62 -2.52
N THR A 321 -14.94 -0.53 -2.99
CA THR A 321 -15.97 -1.31 -2.31
C THR A 321 -15.27 -2.28 -1.36
N LEU A 322 -15.29 -1.98 -0.06
CA LEU A 322 -14.65 -2.82 0.93
C LEU A 322 -15.48 -4.08 1.22
N PRO A 323 -14.86 -5.26 1.38
CA PRO A 323 -15.57 -6.44 1.84
C PRO A 323 -15.86 -6.31 3.34
N VAL A 324 -17.07 -6.72 3.76
CA VAL A 324 -17.54 -6.53 5.13
C VAL A 324 -18.27 -7.77 5.65
N HIS A 325 -18.08 -8.05 6.95
CA HIS A 325 -18.81 -9.09 7.66
C HIS A 325 -19.56 -8.51 8.87
N LEU A 326 -20.83 -8.84 8.98
CA LEU A 326 -21.63 -8.51 10.17
C LEU A 326 -21.29 -9.47 11.32
N ILE A 327 -21.02 -8.91 12.48
CA ILE A 327 -20.86 -9.64 13.74
C ILE A 327 -21.96 -9.15 14.69
N ALA A 328 -23.03 -9.92 14.78
CA ALA A 328 -24.17 -9.58 15.63
C ALA A 328 -23.79 -9.63 17.12
N GLU A 329 -24.22 -8.62 17.88
CA GLU A 329 -24.03 -8.60 19.32
C GLU A 329 -24.88 -9.71 20.00
N PRO A 330 -24.27 -10.57 20.85
CA PRO A 330 -25.01 -11.60 21.57
C PRO A 330 -26.06 -10.99 22.51
N GLY A 331 -27.27 -11.61 22.52
CA GLY A 331 -28.36 -11.21 23.43
C GLY A 331 -29.11 -9.95 23.00
N ARG A 332 -28.75 -9.29 21.87
CA ARG A 332 -29.54 -8.16 21.35
C ARG A 332 -30.96 -8.56 20.96
N VAL A 333 -31.87 -7.63 21.04
CA VAL A 333 -33.22 -7.80 20.48
C VAL A 333 -33.09 -8.03 18.97
N LYS A 334 -33.67 -9.11 18.45
CA LYS A 334 -33.61 -9.41 17.01
C LYS A 334 -34.30 -8.26 16.24
N PRO A 335 -33.58 -7.56 15.36
CA PRO A 335 -34.18 -6.50 14.55
C PRO A 335 -35.16 -7.13 13.54
N ARG A 336 -36.10 -6.30 13.10
CA ARG A 336 -37.02 -6.70 12.00
C ARG A 336 -36.19 -6.80 10.70
N GLY A 337 -36.55 -7.77 9.85
CA GLY A 337 -35.92 -7.97 8.53
C GLY A 337 -35.46 -9.41 8.33
N ASP A 338 -35.02 -9.69 7.12
CA ASP A 338 -34.50 -11.00 6.70
C ASP A 338 -32.98 -11.03 6.86
N PRO A 339 -32.38 -11.92 7.68
CA PRO A 339 -30.93 -12.02 7.83
C PRO A 339 -30.22 -12.51 6.55
N GLN A 340 -30.91 -13.13 5.61
CA GLN A 340 -30.34 -13.58 4.34
C GLN A 340 -30.42 -12.51 3.27
N ARG A 341 -31.22 -11.47 3.45
CA ARG A 341 -31.36 -10.37 2.52
C ARG A 341 -30.22 -9.38 2.70
N ILE A 342 -29.31 -9.35 1.74
CA ILE A 342 -28.18 -8.41 1.72
C ILE A 342 -28.59 -7.13 0.98
N ILE A 343 -28.52 -5.99 1.69
CA ILE A 343 -28.89 -4.67 1.14
C ILE A 343 -27.74 -3.66 1.34
N PRO A 344 -27.69 -2.59 0.53
CA PRO A 344 -26.69 -1.56 0.68
C PRO A 344 -27.03 -0.60 1.83
N PHE A 345 -26.04 -0.32 2.67
CA PHE A 345 -26.11 0.69 3.72
C PHE A 345 -25.11 1.81 3.43
N ARG A 346 -25.58 3.06 3.51
CA ARG A 346 -24.73 4.24 3.48
C ARG A 346 -24.03 4.38 4.84
N ILE A 347 -22.71 4.55 4.81
CA ILE A 347 -21.90 4.60 6.02
C ILE A 347 -21.56 6.05 6.35
N MET A 348 -21.89 6.44 7.57
CA MET A 348 -21.60 7.71 8.20
C MET A 348 -20.45 7.49 9.18
N GLY A 349 -19.37 8.22 9.06
CA GLY A 349 -18.22 8.13 9.93
C GLY A 349 -18.45 8.71 11.33
N ALA A 350 -17.41 8.63 12.14
CA ALA A 350 -17.43 8.95 13.56
C ALA A 350 -17.32 10.45 13.84
N THR A 351 -16.73 11.23 12.91
CA THR A 351 -16.41 12.62 13.15
C THR A 351 -17.62 13.55 12.98
N CYS A 352 -17.52 14.75 13.51
CA CYS A 352 -18.55 15.77 13.30
C CYS A 352 -18.48 16.43 11.91
N ASP A 353 -17.50 16.08 11.09
CA ASP A 353 -17.39 16.58 9.72
C ASP A 353 -18.49 16.00 8.81
N SER A 354 -19.21 16.86 8.13
CA SER A 354 -20.29 16.47 7.21
C SER A 354 -19.82 15.69 5.99
N VAL A 355 -18.51 15.73 5.65
CA VAL A 355 -17.93 14.93 4.55
C VAL A 355 -17.54 13.53 4.99
N ASP A 356 -17.59 13.21 6.29
CA ASP A 356 -17.25 11.90 6.83
C ASP A 356 -18.30 10.83 6.47
N ILE A 357 -18.39 10.57 5.18
CA ILE A 357 -19.35 9.64 4.56
C ILE A 357 -18.60 8.82 3.52
N LEU A 358 -18.69 7.50 3.60
CA LEU A 358 -18.04 6.63 2.61
C LEU A 358 -18.68 6.79 1.22
N SER A 359 -17.84 6.81 0.19
CA SER A 359 -18.27 6.92 -1.20
C SER A 359 -18.99 5.68 -1.74
N ARG A 360 -18.78 4.52 -1.12
CA ARG A 360 -19.41 3.24 -1.47
C ARG A 360 -20.15 2.66 -0.27
N PRO A 361 -21.34 2.03 -0.48
CA PRO A 361 -22.09 1.42 0.60
C PRO A 361 -21.44 0.14 1.09
N PHE A 362 -21.72 -0.23 2.34
CA PHE A 362 -21.52 -1.60 2.80
C PHE A 362 -22.74 -2.47 2.45
N TRP A 363 -22.46 -3.65 1.95
CA TRP A 363 -23.49 -4.65 1.65
C TRP A 363 -23.61 -5.61 2.83
N LEU A 364 -24.68 -5.48 3.60
CA LEU A 364 -24.87 -6.18 4.87
C LEU A 364 -26.26 -6.79 4.95
N PRO A 365 -26.45 -7.80 5.82
CA PRO A 365 -27.78 -8.30 6.14
C PRO A 365 -28.73 -7.18 6.57
N GLU A 366 -29.99 -7.23 6.10
CA GLU A 366 -31.02 -6.25 6.46
C GLU A 366 -31.22 -6.10 7.98
N THR A 367 -30.84 -7.13 8.73
CA THR A 367 -30.96 -7.22 10.20
C THR A 367 -29.80 -6.52 10.95
N VAL A 368 -28.85 -5.83 10.29
CA VAL A 368 -27.84 -5.06 11.01
C VAL A 368 -28.47 -4.00 11.90
N ALA A 369 -27.98 -3.84 13.12
CA ALA A 369 -28.55 -2.92 14.12
C ALA A 369 -27.46 -2.17 14.89
N ALA A 370 -27.87 -1.13 15.63
CA ALA A 370 -27.01 -0.48 16.61
C ALA A 370 -26.57 -1.53 17.67
N GLY A 371 -25.29 -1.45 18.05
CA GLY A 371 -24.65 -2.41 18.95
C GLY A 371 -23.93 -3.55 18.24
N ASP A 372 -24.24 -3.84 16.98
CA ASP A 372 -23.48 -4.83 16.21
C ASP A 372 -22.08 -4.32 15.87
N TRP A 373 -21.17 -5.25 15.54
CA TRP A 373 -19.88 -4.92 14.94
C TRP A 373 -19.89 -5.26 13.44
N ILE A 374 -19.06 -4.55 12.71
CA ILE A 374 -18.75 -4.84 11.31
C ILE A 374 -17.24 -5.04 11.22
N GLU A 375 -16.79 -6.20 10.76
CA GLU A 375 -15.40 -6.38 10.35
C GLU A 375 -15.28 -5.91 8.91
N VAL A 376 -14.47 -4.85 8.69
CA VAL A 376 -14.17 -4.27 7.38
C VAL A 376 -12.82 -4.79 6.93
N GLY A 377 -12.80 -5.59 5.86
CA GLY A 377 -11.59 -6.26 5.38
C GLY A 377 -10.79 -5.47 4.34
N HIS A 378 -9.61 -5.98 4.06
CA HIS A 378 -8.69 -5.49 3.03
C HIS A 378 -8.31 -4.02 3.17
N ILE A 379 -8.14 -3.56 4.41
CA ILE A 379 -7.76 -2.18 4.70
C ILE A 379 -6.26 -2.01 4.99
N GLY A 380 -5.41 -3.01 4.68
CA GLY A 380 -3.98 -2.94 4.97
C GLY A 380 -3.22 -1.86 4.21
N ALA A 381 -3.77 -1.35 3.10
CA ALA A 381 -3.15 -0.30 2.30
C ALA A 381 -3.81 1.06 2.58
N TYR A 382 -2.99 2.07 2.84
CA TYR A 382 -3.40 3.49 2.97
C TYR A 382 -4.49 3.75 4.05
N SER A 383 -4.61 2.88 5.04
CA SER A 383 -5.42 3.11 6.23
C SER A 383 -4.57 3.71 7.35
N LEU A 384 -3.60 2.95 7.84
CA LEU A 384 -2.74 3.40 8.96
C LEU A 384 -1.88 4.62 8.59
N SER A 385 -1.43 4.71 7.34
CA SER A 385 -0.60 5.83 6.86
C SER A 385 -1.38 7.11 6.58
N LEU A 386 -2.70 7.04 6.40
CA LEU A 386 -3.55 8.21 6.12
C LEU A 386 -4.50 8.59 7.27
N ARG A 387 -4.53 7.80 8.35
CA ARG A 387 -5.35 8.12 9.52
C ARG A 387 -4.86 9.41 10.18
N THR A 388 -5.81 10.19 10.68
CA THR A 388 -5.57 11.42 11.41
C THR A 388 -6.07 11.29 12.86
N ASP A 389 -5.73 12.24 13.70
CA ASP A 389 -6.26 12.38 15.06
C ASP A 389 -7.43 13.39 15.14
N PHE A 390 -8.09 13.64 13.99
CA PHE A 390 -9.21 14.57 13.93
C PHE A 390 -10.30 14.19 14.92
N ASN A 391 -10.79 15.15 15.69
CA ASN A 391 -11.65 14.99 16.88
C ASN A 391 -11.07 14.10 18.00
N GLY A 392 -9.78 13.80 17.99
CA GLY A 392 -9.15 12.86 18.93
C GLY A 392 -9.51 11.38 18.65
N LEU A 393 -10.07 11.07 17.48
CA LEU A 393 -10.51 9.73 17.11
C LEU A 393 -9.40 9.01 16.33
N TYR A 394 -8.38 8.54 17.07
CA TYR A 394 -7.22 7.86 16.51
C TYR A 394 -7.21 6.38 16.94
N PRO A 395 -7.74 5.45 16.11
CA PRO A 395 -7.73 4.05 16.46
C PRO A 395 -6.30 3.48 16.44
N ASP A 396 -5.90 2.80 17.54
CA ASP A 396 -4.56 2.26 17.70
C ASP A 396 -4.52 0.93 18.49
N THR A 397 -5.63 0.21 18.50
CA THR A 397 -5.71 -1.11 19.15
C THR A 397 -5.54 -2.20 18.12
N PHE A 398 -4.57 -3.11 18.34
CA PHE A 398 -4.25 -4.20 17.44
C PHE A 398 -4.41 -5.57 18.09
N VAL A 399 -4.86 -6.53 17.31
CA VAL A 399 -4.87 -7.96 17.63
C VAL A 399 -4.33 -8.77 16.44
N GLU A 400 -3.74 -9.93 16.72
CA GLU A 400 -3.37 -10.89 15.70
C GLU A 400 -4.56 -11.82 15.41
N VAL A 401 -4.81 -12.10 14.14
CA VAL A 401 -5.88 -12.99 13.69
C VAL A 401 -5.32 -14.05 12.74
N GLU A 402 -5.65 -15.33 13.02
CA GLU A 402 -5.14 -16.47 12.25
C GLU A 402 -5.84 -16.64 10.91
N ALA A 403 -7.18 -16.63 10.91
CA ALA A 403 -7.94 -16.88 9.69
C ALA A 403 -7.82 -15.73 8.69
N PRO A 404 -7.66 -16.03 7.38
CA PRO A 404 -7.73 -15.00 6.35
C PRO A 404 -9.13 -14.38 6.32
N PHE A 405 -9.20 -13.09 5.96
CA PHE A 405 -10.49 -12.45 5.70
C PHE A 405 -11.04 -12.99 4.37
N ARG A 406 -12.22 -13.62 4.41
CA ARG A 406 -12.89 -14.16 3.21
C ARG A 406 -13.79 -13.09 2.58
N VAL A 407 -13.74 -12.95 1.25
CA VAL A 407 -14.57 -12.01 0.46
C VAL A 407 -15.79 -12.74 -0.07
#